data_8b445d60b82be7f967f46073973d7c1f
#
_entry.id   8b445d60b82be7f967f46073973d7c1f
#
_cell.length_a   1.000
_cell.length_b   1.000
_cell.length_c   1.000
_cell.angle_alpha   90.00
_cell.angle_beta   90.00
_cell.angle_gamma   90.00
#
_symmetry.space_group_name_H-M   'P 1'
#
loop_
_entity.id
_entity.type
_entity.pdbx_description
1 polymer ?
#
loop_
_entity_poly.entity_id
_entity_poly.type
_entity_poly.pdbx_seq_one_letter_code
_entity_poly.pdbx_strand_id
1 'polypeptide(L)'
;MFRALLTVAALALAGCVTSPPVQEMSDARQAIKAAEAANAARLAPESLQDARRFLAEAEQQIQQQAYGPARFNAVRAKNRAAMALRSSKANDDRN
;
A
#
# COMPACT_ATOMS: atom_id res chain seq x y z
N MET A 1 40.71 16.19 -12.11
CA MET A 1 40.33 15.51 -10.90
C MET A 1 38.92 15.85 -10.42
N PHE A 2 38.46 17.08 -10.61
CA PHE A 2 37.09 17.48 -10.16
C PHE A 2 35.95 16.88 -11.00
N ARG A 3 36.21 16.45 -12.23
CA ARG A 3 35.19 15.88 -13.11
C ARG A 3 34.77 14.45 -12.76
N ALA A 4 35.63 13.69 -12.05
CA ALA A 4 35.36 12.32 -11.65
C ALA A 4 34.42 12.23 -10.44
N LEU A 5 34.39 13.25 -9.58
CA LEU A 5 33.54 13.31 -8.38
C LEU A 5 32.06 13.64 -8.70
N LEU A 6 31.83 14.38 -9.79
CA LEU A 6 30.46 14.75 -10.21
C LEU A 6 29.70 13.60 -10.87
N THR A 7 30.42 12.65 -11.49
CA THR A 7 29.78 11.48 -12.12
C THR A 7 29.30 10.42 -11.13
N VAL A 8 29.96 10.32 -9.97
CA VAL A 8 29.58 9.34 -8.94
C VAL A 8 28.30 9.75 -8.22
N ALA A 9 28.08 11.05 -8.02
CA ALA A 9 26.87 11.58 -7.36
C ALA A 9 25.59 11.36 -8.19
N ALA A 10 25.72 11.41 -9.53
CA ALA A 10 24.56 11.20 -10.42
C ALA A 10 24.07 9.74 -10.44
N LEU A 11 24.96 8.78 -10.23
CA LEU A 11 24.62 7.35 -10.20
C LEU A 11 23.89 6.94 -8.91
N ALA A 12 24.15 7.64 -7.80
CA ALA A 12 23.51 7.34 -6.52
C ALA A 12 22.02 7.72 -6.51
N LEU A 13 21.62 8.74 -7.29
CA LEU A 13 20.23 9.18 -7.39
C LEU A 13 19.34 8.23 -8.21
N ALA A 14 19.91 7.53 -9.19
CA ALA A 14 19.20 6.59 -10.04
C ALA A 14 18.79 5.31 -9.29
N GLY A 15 19.50 4.93 -8.22
CA GLY A 15 19.23 3.73 -7.45
C GLY A 15 17.96 3.80 -6.59
N CYS A 16 17.47 5.01 -6.27
CA CYS A 16 16.31 5.20 -5.40
C CYS A 16 14.96 4.94 -6.09
N VAL A 17 14.92 4.93 -7.44
CA VAL A 17 13.70 4.81 -8.23
C VAL A 17 13.27 3.35 -8.46
N THR A 18 14.17 2.39 -8.19
CA THR A 18 13.97 0.97 -8.50
C THR A 18 13.68 0.10 -7.30
N SER A 19 13.40 0.70 -6.14
CA SER A 19 13.16 -0.05 -4.90
C SER A 19 11.70 -0.48 -4.79
N PRO A 20 11.43 -1.75 -4.41
CA PRO A 20 10.07 -2.20 -4.12
C PRO A 20 9.45 -1.42 -2.95
N PRO A 21 8.13 -1.20 -2.95
CA PRO A 21 7.45 -0.45 -1.89
C PRO A 21 7.18 -1.34 -0.66
N VAL A 22 8.24 -1.80 0.01
CA VAL A 22 8.14 -2.77 1.11
C VAL A 22 7.34 -2.21 2.28
N GLN A 23 7.59 -0.94 2.65
CA GLN A 23 6.90 -0.30 3.77
C GLN A 23 5.43 -0.10 3.45
N GLU A 24 5.11 0.40 2.28
CA GLU A 24 3.72 0.64 1.87
C GLU A 24 2.93 -0.67 1.79
N MET A 25 3.56 -1.76 1.34
CA MET A 25 2.94 -3.08 1.33
C MET A 25 2.67 -3.59 2.74
N SER A 26 3.62 -3.42 3.65
CA SER A 26 3.47 -3.80 5.05
C SER A 26 2.34 -3.00 5.70
N ASP A 27 2.30 -1.70 5.48
CA ASP A 27 1.26 -0.82 6.02
C ASP A 27 -0.12 -1.23 5.50
N ALA A 28 -0.23 -1.56 4.22
CA ALA A 28 -1.48 -2.01 3.63
C ALA A 28 -1.98 -3.31 4.26
N ARG A 29 -1.08 -4.28 4.44
CA ARG A 29 -1.43 -5.57 5.06
C ARG A 29 -1.89 -5.39 6.50
N GLN A 30 -1.22 -4.55 7.26
CA GLN A 30 -1.58 -4.26 8.66
C GLN A 30 -2.94 -3.56 8.74
N ALA A 31 -3.20 -2.61 7.84
CA ALA A 31 -4.48 -1.90 7.80
C ALA A 31 -5.63 -2.85 7.46
N ILE A 32 -5.42 -3.78 6.53
CA ILE A 32 -6.42 -4.79 6.18
C ILE A 32 -6.70 -5.70 7.37
N LYS A 33 -5.67 -6.16 8.08
CA LYS A 33 -5.84 -6.98 9.28
C LYS A 33 -6.63 -6.25 10.36
N ALA A 34 -6.37 -4.97 10.55
CA ALA A 34 -7.11 -4.17 11.52
C ALA A 34 -8.60 -4.06 11.14
N ALA A 35 -8.88 -3.85 9.86
CA ALA A 35 -10.26 -3.81 9.36
C ALA A 35 -10.97 -5.16 9.55
N GLU A 36 -10.27 -6.26 9.24
CA GLU A 36 -10.81 -7.60 9.44
C GLU A 36 -11.11 -7.88 10.91
N ALA A 37 -10.21 -7.47 11.82
CA ALA A 37 -10.40 -7.61 13.25
C ALA A 37 -11.61 -6.80 13.76
N ALA A 38 -11.95 -5.70 13.09
CA ALA A 38 -13.12 -4.89 13.38
C ALA A 38 -14.39 -5.40 12.67
N ASN A 39 -14.35 -6.61 12.14
CA ASN A 39 -15.48 -7.26 11.47
C ASN A 39 -15.94 -6.54 10.20
N ALA A 40 -15.00 -5.98 9.45
CA ALA A 40 -15.29 -5.22 8.23
C ALA A 40 -15.91 -6.10 7.14
N ALA A 41 -15.65 -7.40 7.13
CA ALA A 41 -16.25 -8.31 6.16
C ALA A 41 -17.79 -8.28 6.24
N ARG A 42 -18.33 -8.05 7.42
CA ARG A 42 -19.78 -7.91 7.63
C ARG A 42 -20.25 -6.47 7.63
N LEU A 43 -19.48 -5.57 8.26
CA LEU A 43 -19.93 -4.20 8.53
C LEU A 43 -19.51 -3.18 7.45
N ALA A 44 -18.46 -3.47 6.67
CA ALA A 44 -17.96 -2.60 5.61
C ALA A 44 -17.35 -3.43 4.48
N PRO A 45 -18.15 -4.33 3.87
CA PRO A 45 -17.60 -5.31 2.91
C PRO A 45 -17.01 -4.67 1.64
N GLU A 46 -17.61 -3.59 1.16
CA GLU A 46 -17.16 -2.96 -0.09
C GLU A 46 -15.76 -2.35 0.06
N SER A 47 -15.55 -1.57 1.11
CA SER A 47 -14.25 -0.95 1.37
C SER A 47 -13.17 -2.00 1.64
N LEU A 48 -13.52 -3.06 2.36
CA LEU A 48 -12.56 -4.14 2.63
C LEU A 48 -12.18 -4.88 1.33
N GLN A 49 -13.14 -5.16 0.46
CA GLN A 49 -12.87 -5.80 -0.82
C GLN A 49 -12.02 -4.92 -1.73
N ASP A 50 -12.30 -3.62 -1.76
CA ASP A 50 -11.47 -2.67 -2.51
C ASP A 50 -10.03 -2.69 -2.02
N ALA A 51 -9.83 -2.69 -0.68
CA ALA A 51 -8.51 -2.75 -0.10
C ALA A 51 -7.76 -4.01 -0.53
N ARG A 52 -8.42 -5.16 -0.47
CA ARG A 52 -7.82 -6.44 -0.87
C ARG A 52 -7.48 -6.47 -2.36
N ARG A 53 -8.33 -5.89 -3.20
CA ARG A 53 -8.09 -5.81 -4.65
C ARG A 53 -6.88 -4.95 -4.96
N PHE A 54 -6.76 -3.77 -4.35
CA PHE A 54 -5.61 -2.90 -4.56
C PHE A 54 -4.31 -3.54 -4.07
N LEU A 55 -4.36 -4.28 -2.97
CA LEU A 55 -3.18 -5.01 -2.48
C LEU A 55 -2.77 -6.10 -3.47
N ALA A 56 -3.72 -6.84 -4.00
CA ALA A 56 -3.45 -7.89 -4.99
C ALA A 56 -2.83 -7.30 -6.27
N GLU A 57 -3.33 -6.15 -6.74
CA GLU A 57 -2.76 -5.45 -7.87
C GLU A 57 -1.32 -5.01 -7.59
N ALA A 58 -1.07 -4.48 -6.39
CA ALA A 58 0.27 -4.07 -5.99
C ALA A 58 1.23 -5.26 -5.97
N GLU A 59 0.82 -6.40 -5.44
CA GLU A 59 1.62 -7.61 -5.42
C GLU A 59 1.98 -8.08 -6.83
N GLN A 60 1.02 -8.03 -7.74
CA GLN A 60 1.22 -8.40 -9.14
C GLN A 60 2.20 -7.44 -9.83
N GLN A 61 2.08 -6.14 -9.55
CA GLN A 61 2.96 -5.12 -10.12
C GLN A 61 4.39 -5.25 -9.61
N ILE A 62 4.58 -5.67 -8.34
CA ILE A 62 5.91 -5.98 -7.81
C ILE A 62 6.54 -7.13 -8.60
N GLN A 63 5.78 -8.17 -8.92
CA GLN A 63 6.25 -9.29 -9.73
C GLN A 63 6.72 -8.83 -11.11
N GLN A 64 6.09 -7.80 -11.64
CA GLN A 64 6.44 -7.19 -12.93
C GLN A 64 7.51 -6.11 -12.81
N GLN A 65 8.04 -5.88 -11.61
CA GLN A 65 9.00 -4.81 -11.32
C GLN A 65 8.45 -3.41 -11.60
N ALA A 66 7.12 -3.27 -11.62
CA ALA A 66 6.43 -2.00 -11.78
C ALA A 66 6.24 -1.35 -10.40
N TYR A 67 7.32 -0.86 -9.82
CA TYR A 67 7.33 -0.43 -8.41
C TYR A 67 6.58 0.88 -8.16
N GLY A 68 6.56 1.80 -9.11
CA GLY A 68 5.77 3.04 -9.01
C GLY A 68 4.28 2.76 -8.87
N PRO A 69 3.67 2.07 -9.85
CA PRO A 69 2.27 1.65 -9.74
C PRO A 69 1.98 0.78 -8.52
N ALA A 70 2.91 -0.12 -8.15
CA ALA A 70 2.75 -0.97 -6.97
C ALA A 70 2.66 -0.13 -5.69
N ARG A 71 3.51 0.87 -5.54
CA ARG A 71 3.47 1.79 -4.39
C ARG A 71 2.15 2.53 -4.33
N PHE A 72 1.70 3.04 -5.45
CA PHE A 72 0.43 3.76 -5.56
C PHE A 72 -0.73 2.87 -5.10
N ASN A 73 -0.80 1.64 -5.59
CA ASN A 73 -1.87 0.71 -5.23
C ASN A 73 -1.77 0.24 -3.79
N ALA A 74 -0.56 0.08 -3.23
CA ALA A 74 -0.39 -0.25 -1.83
C ALA A 74 -0.93 0.87 -0.93
N VAL A 75 -0.67 2.13 -1.26
CA VAL A 75 -1.21 3.27 -0.53
C VAL A 75 -2.74 3.31 -0.62
N ARG A 76 -3.30 3.02 -1.80
CA ARG A 76 -4.75 2.94 -1.98
C ARG A 76 -5.35 1.82 -1.15
N ALA A 77 -4.70 0.66 -1.09
CA ALA A 77 -5.14 -0.46 -0.27
C ALA A 77 -5.19 -0.06 1.20
N LYS A 78 -4.15 0.56 1.70
CA LYS A 78 -4.09 1.07 3.08
C LYS A 78 -5.24 2.03 3.36
N ASN A 79 -5.47 2.99 2.47
CA ASN A 79 -6.51 4.00 2.67
C ASN A 79 -7.91 3.40 2.64
N ARG A 80 -8.17 2.44 1.78
CA ARG A 80 -9.46 1.74 1.73
C ARG A 80 -9.67 0.88 2.97
N ALA A 81 -8.62 0.24 3.46
CA ALA A 81 -8.71 -0.54 4.71
C ALA A 81 -8.99 0.37 5.91
N ALA A 82 -8.36 1.54 5.97
CA ALA A 82 -8.63 2.52 7.01
C ALA A 82 -10.08 2.99 6.96
N MET A 83 -10.63 3.20 5.77
CA MET A 83 -12.03 3.54 5.57
C MET A 83 -12.93 2.41 6.06
N ALA A 84 -12.60 1.16 5.73
CA ALA A 84 -13.35 -0.01 6.17
C ALA A 84 -13.38 -0.11 7.71
N LEU A 85 -12.24 0.16 8.34
CA LEU A 85 -12.15 0.15 9.81
C LEU A 85 -13.08 1.20 10.43
N ARG A 86 -13.03 2.43 9.92
CA ARG A 86 -13.89 3.50 10.44
C ARG A 86 -15.36 3.21 10.23
N SER A 87 -15.72 2.72 9.05
CA SER A 87 -17.12 2.37 8.74
C SER A 87 -17.60 1.21 9.60
N SER A 88 -16.74 0.23 9.86
CA SER A 88 -17.08 -0.90 10.72
C SER A 88 -17.39 -0.45 12.14
N LYS A 89 -16.57 0.43 12.69
CA LYS A 89 -16.80 0.97 14.04
C LYS A 89 -18.10 1.77 14.11
N ALA A 90 -18.35 2.62 13.11
CA ALA A 90 -19.59 3.42 13.06
C ALA A 90 -20.82 2.52 12.94
N ASN A 91 -20.78 1.48 12.13
CA ASN A 91 -21.90 0.57 11.93
C ASN A 91 -22.12 -0.38 13.12
N ASP A 92 -21.05 -0.75 13.81
CA ASP A 92 -21.13 -1.57 15.02
C ASP A 92 -21.84 -0.80 16.14
N ASP A 93 -21.53 0.49 16.30
CA ASP A 93 -22.17 1.35 17.32
C ASP A 93 -23.67 1.52 17.09
N ARG A 94 -24.15 1.34 15.87
CA ARG A 94 -25.58 1.45 15.53
C ARG A 94 -26.35 0.18 15.79
N ASN A 95 -25.66 -0.94 15.91
CA ASN A 95 -26.26 -2.25 16.16
C ASN A 95 -26.18 -2.60 17.63
#